data_cfc848b37bc67ef710e5aa5d7a9844aa
#
_entry.id   cfc848b37bc67ef710e5aa5d7a9844aa
#
_cell.length_a   1.000
_cell.length_b   1.000
_cell.length_c   1.000
_cell.angle_alpha   90.00
_cell.angle_beta   90.00
_cell.angle_gamma   90.00
#
_symmetry.space_group_name_H-M   'P 1'
#
loop_
_entity.id
_entity.type
_entity.pdbx_description
1 polymer ?
#
loop_
_entity_poly.entity_id
_entity_poly.type
_entity_poly.pdbx_seq_one_letter_code
_entity_poly.pdbx_strand_id
1 'polypeptide(L)'
;MSPALIAGGKLIADREIRRLGRKAYSAKADQLAFGAYNKPFAPNRTRFDWISASEANVDAYIADPLCGGDTTLGLFRDMLGGLGIITKQANIERMDKDLPVLFIAGDQDPVGEMGKGVRRAYQAFRKAGVGDVSIKLYHGLRHEILNEASRRYVYQDVLDWLETRAERADKASSYVS
;
A
#
# COMPACT_ATOMS: atom_id res chain seq x y z
N MET A 1 9.26 -2.86 0.03
CA MET A 1 9.80 -4.25 0.11
C MET A 1 11.11 -4.32 -0.65
N SER A 2 12.14 -5.00 -0.13
CA SER A 2 13.43 -5.11 -0.82
C SER A 2 13.37 -6.14 -1.97
N PRO A 3 14.22 -6.01 -3.02
CA PRO A 3 14.29 -6.98 -4.12
C PRO A 3 14.57 -8.41 -3.64
N ALA A 4 15.40 -8.57 -2.61
CA ALA A 4 15.70 -9.88 -2.03
C ALA A 4 14.49 -10.55 -1.38
N LEU A 5 13.65 -9.78 -0.66
CA LEU A 5 12.40 -10.28 -0.08
C LEU A 5 11.39 -10.67 -1.16
N ILE A 6 11.28 -9.90 -2.24
CA ILE A 6 10.43 -10.24 -3.39
C ILE A 6 10.90 -11.55 -4.03
N ALA A 7 12.21 -11.68 -4.29
CA ALA A 7 12.77 -12.89 -4.90
C ALA A 7 12.57 -14.13 -4.01
N GLY A 8 12.85 -14.02 -2.71
CA GLY A 8 12.63 -15.09 -1.75
C GLY A 8 11.17 -15.52 -1.62
N GLY A 9 10.27 -14.54 -1.54
CA GLY A 9 8.83 -14.79 -1.48
C GLY A 9 8.32 -15.50 -2.74
N LYS A 10 8.78 -15.08 -3.94
CA LYS A 10 8.45 -15.77 -5.20
C LYS A 10 8.94 -17.21 -5.24
N LEU A 11 10.16 -17.46 -4.80
CA LEU A 11 10.72 -18.82 -4.76
C LEU A 11 9.88 -19.73 -3.85
N ILE A 12 9.46 -19.25 -2.69
CA ILE A 12 8.61 -19.98 -1.76
C ILE A 12 7.23 -20.22 -2.40
N ALA A 13 6.62 -19.18 -2.98
CA ALA A 13 5.34 -19.30 -3.67
C ALA A 13 5.42 -20.33 -4.82
N ASP A 14 6.44 -20.27 -5.67
CA ASP A 14 6.62 -21.20 -6.78
C ASP A 14 6.81 -22.66 -6.31
N ARG A 15 7.49 -22.87 -5.16
CA ARG A 15 7.63 -24.19 -4.54
C ARG A 15 6.29 -24.72 -4.03
N GLU A 16 5.53 -23.89 -3.31
CA GLU A 16 4.21 -24.27 -2.79
C GLU A 16 3.20 -24.49 -3.90
N ILE A 17 3.24 -23.69 -4.98
CA ILE A 17 2.41 -23.88 -6.17
C ILE A 17 2.67 -25.23 -6.85
N ARG A 18 3.93 -25.65 -6.96
CA ARG A 18 4.26 -26.97 -7.52
C ARG A 18 3.71 -28.12 -6.66
N ARG A 19 3.60 -27.92 -5.35
CA ARG A 19 3.10 -28.92 -4.39
C ARG A 19 1.58 -28.95 -4.29
N LEU A 20 0.93 -27.78 -4.27
CA LEU A 20 -0.48 -27.61 -3.90
C LEU A 20 -1.37 -27.08 -5.03
N GLY A 21 -0.76 -26.50 -6.07
CA GLY A 21 -1.47 -25.82 -7.16
C GLY A 21 -1.68 -24.32 -6.91
N ARG A 22 -1.93 -23.55 -7.98
CA ARG A 22 -2.05 -22.08 -7.91
C ARG A 22 -3.25 -21.58 -7.11
N LYS A 23 -4.35 -22.35 -7.11
CA LYS A 23 -5.60 -21.98 -6.42
C LYS A 23 -5.59 -22.35 -4.94
N ALA A 24 -4.59 -23.08 -4.46
CA ALA A 24 -4.50 -23.50 -3.08
C ALA A 24 -4.12 -22.32 -2.16
N TYR A 25 -4.56 -22.42 -0.91
CA TYR A 25 -4.07 -21.62 0.21
C TYR A 25 -2.86 -22.31 0.84
N SER A 26 -1.95 -21.53 1.39
CA SER A 26 -0.83 -22.03 2.18
C SER A 26 -0.64 -21.15 3.43
N ALA A 27 -0.88 -21.74 4.60
CA ALA A 27 -0.64 -21.07 5.88
C ALA A 27 0.80 -20.57 6.03
N LYS A 28 1.77 -21.28 5.41
CA LYS A 28 3.16 -20.87 5.38
C LYS A 28 3.37 -19.59 4.57
N ALA A 29 2.73 -19.48 3.40
CA ALA A 29 2.80 -18.29 2.58
C ALA A 29 2.10 -17.11 3.26
N ASP A 30 0.93 -17.34 3.85
CA ASP A 30 0.18 -16.35 4.63
C ASP A 30 1.00 -15.81 5.81
N GLN A 31 1.60 -16.71 6.61
CA GLN A 31 2.47 -16.33 7.74
C GLN A 31 3.69 -15.51 7.29
N LEU A 32 4.28 -15.83 6.13
CA LEU A 32 5.40 -15.06 5.58
C LEU A 32 4.97 -13.68 5.07
N ALA A 33 3.76 -13.58 4.51
CA ALA A 33 3.24 -12.33 3.96
C ALA A 33 2.77 -11.38 5.07
N PHE A 34 1.97 -11.88 6.01
CA PHE A 34 1.19 -11.08 6.94
C PHE A 34 1.56 -11.27 8.41
N GLY A 35 2.21 -12.39 8.75
CA GLY A 35 2.44 -12.79 10.14
C GLY A 35 3.30 -11.84 10.98
N ALA A 36 4.04 -10.92 10.35
CA ALA A 36 4.83 -9.92 11.05
C ALA A 36 4.08 -8.60 11.31
N TYR A 37 2.96 -8.34 10.60
CA TYR A 37 2.31 -7.02 10.62
C TYR A 37 1.70 -6.65 11.97
N ASN A 38 1.24 -7.63 12.72
CA ASN A 38 0.64 -7.41 14.04
C ASN A 38 1.66 -7.27 15.19
N LYS A 39 2.93 -7.64 14.97
CA LYS A 39 3.95 -7.63 16.02
C LYS A 39 4.15 -6.28 16.72
N PRO A 40 4.13 -5.13 16.00
CA PRO A 40 4.30 -3.82 16.64
C PRO A 40 3.18 -3.44 17.58
N PHE A 41 2.04 -4.11 17.52
CA PHE A 41 0.82 -3.77 18.27
C PHE A 41 0.52 -4.74 19.41
N ALA A 42 1.49 -5.55 19.82
CA ALA A 42 1.33 -6.46 20.95
C ALA A 42 1.13 -5.67 22.28
N PRO A 43 0.25 -6.19 23.19
CA PRO A 43 -0.56 -7.41 23.09
C PRO A 43 -1.70 -7.25 22.07
N ASN A 44 -1.84 -8.21 21.15
CA ASN A 44 -2.83 -8.15 20.11
C ASN A 44 -4.21 -8.57 20.62
N ARG A 45 -5.25 -7.84 20.24
CA ARG A 45 -6.65 -8.20 20.47
C ARG A 45 -7.14 -9.20 19.41
N THR A 46 -6.72 -8.99 18.15
CA THR A 46 -7.09 -9.81 17.00
C THR A 46 -5.89 -10.06 16.08
N ARG A 47 -6.06 -10.88 15.04
CA ARG A 47 -5.05 -11.05 13.99
C ARG A 47 -4.96 -9.87 13.01
N PHE A 48 -5.86 -8.90 13.11
CA PHE A 48 -6.03 -7.79 12.17
C PHE A 48 -5.82 -6.41 12.79
N ASP A 49 -5.28 -6.30 13.99
CA ASP A 49 -5.07 -5.00 14.65
C ASP A 49 -4.18 -4.07 13.84
N TRP A 50 -3.33 -4.62 12.97
CA TRP A 50 -2.48 -3.85 12.07
C TRP A 50 -3.25 -3.05 11.00
N ILE A 51 -4.52 -3.36 10.75
CA ILE A 51 -5.35 -2.72 9.72
C ILE A 51 -5.76 -1.31 10.13
N SER A 52 -6.21 -1.14 11.38
CA SER A 52 -6.70 0.14 11.89
C SER A 52 -6.37 0.32 13.37
N ALA A 53 -6.17 1.57 13.79
CA ALA A 53 -6.08 1.94 15.19
C ALA A 53 -7.46 1.93 15.89
N SER A 54 -8.55 1.94 15.11
CA SER A 54 -9.93 1.86 15.59
C SER A 54 -10.35 0.41 15.75
N GLU A 55 -10.62 -0.04 16.98
CA GLU A 55 -11.15 -1.37 17.26
C GLU A 55 -12.45 -1.64 16.51
N ALA A 56 -13.34 -0.64 16.43
CA ALA A 56 -14.61 -0.76 15.71
C ALA A 56 -14.40 -1.05 14.21
N ASN A 57 -13.38 -0.46 13.58
CA ASN A 57 -13.04 -0.75 12.19
C ASN A 57 -12.47 -2.16 12.03
N VAL A 58 -11.62 -2.59 12.95
CA VAL A 58 -11.08 -3.96 12.96
C VAL A 58 -12.22 -4.97 13.13
N ASP A 59 -13.18 -4.71 14.02
CA ASP A 59 -14.34 -5.59 14.23
C ASP A 59 -15.25 -5.63 13.00
N ALA A 60 -15.50 -4.48 12.35
CA ALA A 60 -16.25 -4.41 11.10
C ALA A 60 -15.55 -5.20 9.98
N TYR A 61 -14.22 -5.08 9.85
CA TYR A 61 -13.44 -5.86 8.90
C TYR A 61 -13.56 -7.38 9.14
N ILE A 62 -13.51 -7.81 10.41
CA ILE A 62 -13.66 -9.23 10.77
C ILE A 62 -15.08 -9.75 10.51
N ALA A 63 -16.08 -8.90 10.70
CA ALA A 63 -17.48 -9.25 10.48
C ALA A 63 -17.89 -9.30 9.00
N ASP A 64 -17.13 -8.64 8.12
CA ASP A 64 -17.42 -8.61 6.68
C ASP A 64 -16.94 -9.90 6.00
N PRO A 65 -17.84 -10.71 5.40
CA PRO A 65 -17.48 -11.97 4.74
C PRO A 65 -16.60 -11.77 3.49
N LEU A 66 -16.49 -10.55 2.97
CA LEU A 66 -15.64 -10.21 1.82
C LEU A 66 -14.23 -9.78 2.25
N CYS A 67 -14.00 -9.60 3.55
CA CYS A 67 -12.71 -9.20 4.12
C CYS A 67 -11.97 -10.37 4.78
N GLY A 68 -10.65 -10.27 4.86
CA GLY A 68 -9.82 -11.24 5.58
C GLY A 68 -9.77 -12.64 5.00
N GLY A 69 -10.24 -12.83 3.77
CA GLY A 69 -10.24 -14.13 3.10
C GLY A 69 -8.83 -14.66 2.81
N ASP A 70 -8.74 -15.97 2.59
CA ASP A 70 -7.49 -16.66 2.30
C ASP A 70 -6.90 -16.24 0.95
N THR A 71 -5.64 -15.83 0.95
CA THR A 71 -4.90 -15.47 -0.26
C THR A 71 -4.41 -16.72 -0.97
N THR A 72 -4.81 -16.91 -2.24
CA THR A 72 -4.30 -18.04 -3.04
C THR A 72 -2.81 -17.87 -3.33
N LEU A 73 -2.10 -18.98 -3.48
CA LEU A 73 -0.68 -18.98 -3.85
C LEU A 73 -0.42 -18.27 -5.17
N GLY A 74 -1.35 -18.39 -6.13
CA GLY A 74 -1.28 -17.70 -7.41
C GLY A 74 -1.34 -16.20 -7.26
N LEU A 75 -2.31 -15.68 -6.48
CA LEU A 75 -2.44 -14.25 -6.19
C LEU A 75 -1.18 -13.72 -5.48
N PHE A 76 -0.72 -14.41 -4.44
CA PHE A 76 0.48 -14.02 -3.70
C PHE A 76 1.72 -13.94 -4.61
N ARG A 77 1.93 -14.95 -5.45
CA ARG A 77 3.05 -14.99 -6.39
C ARG A 77 2.99 -13.87 -7.43
N ASP A 78 1.80 -13.59 -7.98
CA ASP A 78 1.61 -12.56 -9.00
C ASP A 78 1.72 -11.15 -8.42
N MET A 79 1.22 -10.93 -7.20
CA MET A 79 1.43 -9.69 -6.43
C MET A 79 2.93 -9.41 -6.27
N LEU A 80 3.72 -10.39 -5.83
CA LEU A 80 5.19 -10.24 -5.72
C LEU A 80 5.84 -9.99 -7.08
N GLY A 81 5.30 -10.58 -8.14
CA GLY A 81 5.73 -10.32 -9.52
C GLY A 81 5.52 -8.86 -9.93
N GLY A 82 4.31 -8.35 -9.70
CA GLY A 82 3.93 -6.96 -9.94
C GLY A 82 4.79 -5.98 -9.15
N LEU A 83 4.96 -6.22 -7.84
CA LEU A 83 5.84 -5.41 -6.99
C LEU A 83 7.27 -5.36 -7.52
N GLY A 84 7.80 -6.50 -8.01
CA GLY A 84 9.13 -6.56 -8.62
C GLY A 84 9.27 -5.77 -9.92
N ILE A 85 8.16 -5.46 -10.59
CA ILE A 85 8.13 -4.64 -11.81
C ILE A 85 7.98 -3.15 -11.46
N ILE A 86 6.94 -2.80 -10.69
CA ILE A 86 6.57 -1.41 -10.43
C ILE A 86 7.58 -0.67 -9.55
N THR A 87 8.36 -1.39 -8.74
CA THR A 87 9.38 -0.78 -7.87
C THR A 87 10.75 -0.59 -8.54
N LYS A 88 10.93 -1.04 -9.79
CA LYS A 88 12.16 -0.79 -10.54
C LYS A 88 12.25 0.67 -10.95
N GLN A 89 13.38 1.33 -10.60
CA GLN A 89 13.61 2.74 -10.93
C GLN A 89 13.40 3.02 -12.43
N ALA A 90 13.93 2.17 -13.32
CA ALA A 90 13.76 2.32 -14.78
C ALA A 90 12.28 2.27 -15.26
N ASN A 91 11.40 1.59 -14.53
CA ASN A 91 9.96 1.58 -14.85
C ASN A 91 9.27 2.86 -14.35
N ILE A 92 9.66 3.35 -13.16
CA ILE A 92 9.17 4.63 -12.63
C ILE A 92 9.63 5.79 -13.54
N GLU A 93 10.83 5.73 -14.09
CA GLU A 93 11.36 6.72 -15.03
C GLU A 93 10.59 6.80 -16.35
N ARG A 94 9.77 5.79 -16.68
CA ARG A 94 8.89 5.78 -17.87
C ARG A 94 7.54 6.44 -17.67
N MET A 95 7.22 6.83 -16.43
CA MET A 95 5.98 7.53 -16.14
C MET A 95 5.99 8.93 -16.74
N ASP A 96 4.80 9.44 -17.04
CA ASP A 96 4.59 10.82 -17.39
C ASP A 96 5.09 11.74 -16.26
N LYS A 97 5.91 12.73 -16.60
CA LYS A 97 6.54 13.62 -15.63
C LYS A 97 5.59 14.73 -15.14
N ASP A 98 4.57 15.00 -15.91
CA ASP A 98 3.57 16.03 -15.60
C ASP A 98 2.40 15.47 -14.78
N LEU A 99 2.33 14.13 -14.61
CA LEU A 99 1.30 13.50 -13.80
C LEU A 99 1.48 13.85 -12.31
N PRO A 100 0.51 14.52 -11.67
CA PRO A 100 0.55 14.77 -10.24
C PRO A 100 0.41 13.46 -9.45
N VAL A 101 1.23 13.26 -8.44
CA VAL A 101 1.25 12.03 -7.61
C VAL A 101 1.18 12.38 -6.13
N LEU A 102 0.21 11.81 -5.43
CA LEU A 102 0.06 11.94 -3.99
C LEU A 102 0.26 10.57 -3.31
N PHE A 103 1.24 10.47 -2.44
CA PHE A 103 1.43 9.34 -1.54
C PHE A 103 0.81 9.65 -0.18
N ILE A 104 -0.15 8.82 0.26
CA ILE A 104 -0.76 8.92 1.59
C ILE A 104 -0.68 7.56 2.31
N ALA A 105 -0.39 7.58 3.60
CA ALA A 105 -0.37 6.37 4.43
C ALA A 105 -0.40 6.74 5.92
N GLY A 106 -0.73 5.77 6.77
CA GLY A 106 -0.49 5.88 8.21
C GLY A 106 1.01 5.74 8.54
N ASP A 107 1.49 6.49 9.51
CA ASP A 107 2.88 6.34 9.97
C ASP A 107 3.11 5.08 10.82
N GLN A 108 2.01 4.42 11.23
CA GLN A 108 2.01 3.13 11.91
C GLN A 108 1.58 1.97 11.00
N ASP A 109 1.52 2.17 9.67
CA ASP A 109 1.23 1.10 8.73
C ASP A 109 2.42 0.15 8.57
N PRO A 110 2.35 -1.13 9.01
CA PRO A 110 3.44 -2.08 8.87
C PRO A 110 3.66 -2.54 7.42
N VAL A 111 2.64 -2.45 6.55
CA VAL A 111 2.77 -2.74 5.11
C VAL A 111 3.63 -1.67 4.44
N GLY A 112 3.45 -0.40 4.85
CA GLY A 112 4.28 0.73 4.46
C GLY A 112 5.61 0.83 5.23
N GLU A 113 6.00 -0.20 6.02
CA GLU A 113 7.20 -0.22 6.85
C GLU A 113 7.24 1.00 7.81
N MET A 114 6.13 1.28 8.48
CA MET A 114 5.97 2.45 9.35
C MET A 114 6.34 3.75 8.64
N GLY A 115 5.82 3.95 7.43
CA GLY A 115 6.05 5.10 6.57
C GLY A 115 7.39 5.11 5.83
N LYS A 116 8.37 4.29 6.18
CA LYS A 116 9.69 4.24 5.51
C LYS A 116 9.56 3.77 4.04
N GLY A 117 8.70 2.78 3.78
CA GLY A 117 8.42 2.27 2.45
C GLY A 117 7.79 3.33 1.55
N VAL A 118 6.84 4.09 2.10
CA VAL A 118 6.15 5.18 1.39
C VAL A 118 7.13 6.32 1.06
N ARG A 119 8.00 6.69 2.00
CA ARG A 119 9.05 7.70 1.76
C ARG A 119 10.04 7.25 0.66
N ARG A 120 10.40 5.96 0.61
CA ARG A 120 11.24 5.43 -0.48
C ARG A 120 10.53 5.51 -1.83
N ALA A 121 9.24 5.19 -1.90
CA ALA A 121 8.46 5.34 -3.13
C ALA A 121 8.42 6.81 -3.58
N TYR A 122 8.08 7.73 -2.68
CA TYR A 122 8.12 9.17 -2.93
C TYR A 122 9.49 9.62 -3.50
N GLN A 123 10.59 9.22 -2.87
CA GLN A 123 11.94 9.56 -3.33
C GLN A 123 12.26 8.97 -4.71
N ALA A 124 11.78 7.74 -5.01
CA ALA A 124 11.99 7.11 -6.30
C ALA A 124 11.27 7.88 -7.44
N PHE A 125 10.06 8.37 -7.19
CA PHE A 125 9.32 9.21 -8.14
C PHE A 125 9.97 10.57 -8.34
N ARG A 126 10.43 11.22 -7.26
CA ARG A 126 11.22 12.46 -7.35
C ARG A 126 12.49 12.26 -8.16
N LYS A 127 13.22 11.17 -7.89
CA LYS A 127 14.45 10.81 -8.65
C LYS A 127 14.16 10.54 -10.13
N ALA A 128 12.98 10.00 -10.44
CA ALA A 128 12.54 9.78 -11.81
C ALA A 128 12.20 11.07 -12.57
N GLY A 129 12.19 12.23 -11.92
CA GLY A 129 11.90 13.52 -12.53
C GLY A 129 10.40 13.85 -12.60
N VAL A 130 9.52 13.14 -11.87
CA VAL A 130 8.10 13.53 -11.78
C VAL A 130 8.01 14.87 -11.05
N GLY A 131 7.37 15.87 -11.69
CA GLY A 131 7.40 17.26 -11.25
C GLY A 131 6.60 17.53 -9.99
N ASP A 132 5.36 17.05 -9.94
CA ASP A 132 4.44 17.27 -8.82
C ASP A 132 4.26 15.97 -8.03
N VAL A 133 5.13 15.73 -7.04
CA VAL A 133 5.04 14.57 -6.13
C VAL A 133 4.90 15.06 -4.70
N SER A 134 3.83 14.66 -4.05
CA SER A 134 3.50 14.98 -2.66
C SER A 134 3.48 13.73 -1.79
N ILE A 135 3.76 13.90 -0.51
CA ILE A 135 3.64 12.84 0.49
C ILE A 135 3.03 13.38 1.78
N LYS A 136 2.05 12.67 2.33
CA LYS A 136 1.50 12.92 3.66
C LYS A 136 1.40 11.61 4.44
N LEU A 137 2.01 11.58 5.62
CA LEU A 137 1.89 10.48 6.57
C LEU A 137 1.02 10.95 7.74
N TYR A 138 0.00 10.17 8.07
CA TYR A 138 -0.94 10.48 9.14
C TYR A 138 -0.47 9.82 10.43
N HIS A 139 -0.24 10.67 11.43
CA HIS A 139 0.26 10.22 12.73
C HIS A 139 -0.74 9.31 13.45
N GLY A 140 -0.26 8.20 13.96
CA GLY A 140 -1.03 7.22 14.73
C GLY A 140 -1.96 6.34 13.87
N LEU A 141 -2.12 6.61 12.56
CA LEU A 141 -2.96 5.78 11.71
C LEU A 141 -2.20 4.57 11.19
N ARG A 142 -2.95 3.47 10.95
CA ARG A 142 -2.44 2.21 10.45
C ARG A 142 -2.72 2.04 8.96
N HIS A 143 -3.02 0.83 8.49
CA HIS A 143 -3.09 0.50 7.07
C HIS A 143 -4.27 1.15 6.35
N GLU A 144 -5.47 1.07 6.91
CA GLU A 144 -6.71 1.53 6.26
C GLU A 144 -7.06 2.97 6.66
N ILE A 145 -6.22 3.93 6.27
CA ILE A 145 -6.39 5.35 6.64
C ILE A 145 -7.74 5.94 6.24
N LEU A 146 -8.38 5.41 5.19
CA LEU A 146 -9.70 5.85 4.71
C LEU A 146 -10.87 5.28 5.53
N ASN A 147 -10.60 4.33 6.43
CA ASN A 147 -11.56 3.72 7.32
C ASN A 147 -11.29 4.07 8.81
N GLU A 148 -10.22 4.78 9.11
CA GLU A 148 -9.90 5.18 10.48
C GLU A 148 -10.95 6.11 11.10
N ALA A 149 -10.99 6.20 12.41
CA ALA A 149 -11.92 7.11 13.11
C ALA A 149 -11.78 8.57 12.63
N SER A 150 -10.56 8.97 12.31
CA SER A 150 -10.21 10.31 11.81
C SER A 150 -10.24 10.45 10.28
N ARG A 151 -10.82 9.50 9.54
CA ARG A 151 -10.84 9.46 8.06
C ARG A 151 -11.29 10.74 7.37
N ARG A 152 -12.15 11.54 8.02
CA ARG A 152 -12.63 12.81 7.45
C ARG A 152 -11.49 13.79 7.16
N TYR A 153 -10.45 13.82 7.99
CA TYR A 153 -9.26 14.63 7.73
C TYR A 153 -8.49 14.11 6.51
N VAL A 154 -8.42 12.79 6.34
CA VAL A 154 -7.78 12.19 5.16
C VAL A 154 -8.55 12.54 3.90
N TYR A 155 -9.89 12.46 3.94
CA TYR A 155 -10.75 12.83 2.81
C TYR A 155 -10.59 14.31 2.45
N GLN A 156 -10.58 15.20 3.43
CA GLN A 156 -10.40 16.63 3.18
C GLN A 156 -9.04 16.93 2.56
N ASP A 157 -7.97 16.35 3.07
CA ASP A 157 -6.63 16.53 2.50
C ASP A 157 -6.53 16.04 1.05
N VAL A 158 -7.17 14.93 0.72
CA VAL A 158 -7.22 14.42 -0.66
C VAL A 158 -8.04 15.33 -1.55
N LEU A 159 -9.18 15.83 -1.06
CA LEU A 159 -10.03 16.77 -1.79
C LEU A 159 -9.27 18.07 -2.07
N ASP A 160 -8.68 18.69 -1.06
CA ASP A 160 -7.90 19.93 -1.19
C ASP A 160 -6.75 19.75 -2.18
N TRP A 161 -6.09 18.58 -2.16
CA TRP A 161 -5.02 18.25 -3.09
C TRP A 161 -5.53 18.16 -4.53
N LEU A 162 -6.70 17.54 -4.76
CA LEU A 162 -7.35 17.42 -6.07
C LEU A 162 -7.82 18.79 -6.59
N GLU A 163 -8.54 19.55 -5.78
CA GLU A 163 -9.09 20.88 -6.16
C GLU A 163 -7.97 21.84 -6.57
N THR A 164 -6.87 21.90 -5.80
CA THR A 164 -5.72 22.74 -6.13
C THR A 164 -5.16 22.43 -7.52
N ARG A 165 -5.23 21.18 -7.97
CA ARG A 165 -4.70 20.76 -9.28
C ARG A 165 -5.70 20.94 -10.41
N ALA A 166 -6.99 20.73 -10.15
CA ALA A 166 -8.06 21.03 -11.08
C ALA A 166 -8.06 22.51 -11.44
N GLU A 167 -7.99 23.40 -10.46
CA GLU A 167 -7.92 24.85 -10.69
C GLU A 167 -6.69 25.28 -11.52
N ARG A 168 -5.54 24.63 -11.34
CA ARG A 168 -4.34 24.89 -12.13
C ARG A 168 -4.52 24.46 -13.59
N ALA A 169 -5.15 23.31 -13.81
CA ALA A 169 -5.43 22.79 -15.15
C ALA A 169 -6.40 23.70 -15.90
N ASP A 170 -7.47 24.17 -15.25
CA ASP A 170 -8.45 25.09 -15.83
C ASP A 170 -7.82 26.43 -16.21
N LYS A 171 -6.98 26.99 -15.32
CA LYS A 171 -6.24 28.23 -15.62
C LYS A 171 -5.28 28.05 -16.80
N ALA A 172 -4.55 26.93 -16.87
CA ALA A 172 -3.64 26.65 -17.97
C ALA A 172 -4.39 26.55 -19.31
N SER A 173 -5.58 25.92 -19.33
CA SER A 173 -6.43 25.79 -20.50
C SER A 173 -6.96 27.16 -21.00
N SER A 174 -7.28 28.06 -20.07
CA SER A 174 -7.81 29.42 -20.42
C SER A 174 -6.79 30.38 -21.02
N TYR A 175 -5.48 30.10 -20.92
CA TYR A 175 -4.42 30.89 -21.54
C TYR A 175 -4.05 30.43 -22.97
N VAL A 176 -4.59 29.29 -23.42
CA VAL A 176 -4.28 28.67 -24.72
C VAL A 176 -5.44 28.89 -25.74
N SER A 177 -6.58 29.36 -25.25
CA SER A 177 -7.75 29.75 -26.05
C SER A 177 -7.73 31.23 -26.40
#